data_0ce498b90ded6fa32c7bc943b4d6b89d
#
_entry.id   0ce498b90ded6fa32c7bc943b4d6b89d
#
_cell.length_a   1.000
_cell.length_b   1.000
_cell.length_c   1.000
_cell.angle_alpha   90.00
_cell.angle_beta   90.00
_cell.angle_gamma   90.00
#
_symmetry.space_group_name_H-M   'P 1'
#
loop_
_entity.id
_entity.type
_entity.pdbx_description
1 polymer ?
#
loop_
_entity_poly.entity_id
_entity_poly.type
_entity_poly.pdbx_seq_one_letter_code
_entity_poly.pdbx_strand_id
1 'polypeptide(L)'
;MIINDINFNDLYQQHLKACNHYNLPPTKWDKKAPKMAENLVGKPSRYNEILLKAMNVQPNETVLDIGCGPGTFVIPLAQQCHAVYALDYSQGMLDMVQQYKEKHQLNNITLLHKSWSDNWDDVPQADVILASRSTLVDDLDDMIEKLQSKAKKRVFLTSVTQRHFLDEGVFEAIGRDDVGFPTYIYLVNRLYQKGIHANVSFIETESGHFQGETFEDLLNSVEFSLGNLTEKEKQDLAQFYQQKQINNEPIKHGQRKWALIWWEVQ
;
A
#
# COMPACT_ATOMS: atom_id res chain seq x y z
N MET A 1 -18.84 26.29 9.93
CA MET A 1 -18.51 24.90 9.51
C MET A 1 -17.65 24.30 10.62
N ILE A 2 -18.11 23.19 11.16
CA ILE A 2 -17.34 22.40 12.14
C ILE A 2 -17.00 21.05 11.52
N ILE A 3 -16.13 20.27 12.14
CA ILE A 3 -15.62 19.02 11.55
C ILE A 3 -16.74 18.01 11.18
N ASN A 4 -17.84 18.02 11.90
CA ASN A 4 -18.98 17.13 11.63
C ASN A 4 -19.85 17.57 10.44
N ASP A 5 -19.68 18.81 9.95
CA ASP A 5 -20.38 19.31 8.77
C ASP A 5 -19.69 18.88 7.46
N ILE A 6 -18.48 18.31 7.56
CA ILE A 6 -17.65 17.92 6.43
C ILE A 6 -17.84 16.43 6.18
N ASN A 7 -18.22 16.02 4.99
CA ASN A 7 -18.18 14.62 4.59
C ASN A 7 -16.78 14.26 4.08
N PHE A 8 -15.96 13.68 4.94
CA PHE A 8 -14.58 13.31 4.57
C PHE A 8 -14.51 12.17 3.55
N ASN A 9 -15.53 11.32 3.46
CA ASN A 9 -15.58 10.30 2.41
C ASN A 9 -15.84 10.94 1.03
N ASP A 10 -16.78 11.88 0.94
CA ASP A 10 -17.04 12.59 -0.32
C ASP A 10 -15.81 13.41 -0.77
N LEU A 11 -15.15 14.10 0.16
CA LEU A 11 -13.92 14.83 -0.16
C LEU A 11 -12.80 13.90 -0.62
N TYR A 12 -12.64 12.75 0.03
CA TYR A 12 -11.69 11.72 -0.37
C TYR A 12 -11.98 11.22 -1.79
N GLN A 13 -13.23 10.87 -2.07
CA GLN A 13 -13.65 10.40 -3.40
C GLN A 13 -13.45 11.45 -4.49
N GLN A 14 -13.72 12.73 -4.19
CA GLN A 14 -13.46 13.83 -5.12
C GLN A 14 -11.96 13.98 -5.40
N HIS A 15 -11.13 13.94 -4.35
CA HIS A 15 -9.66 13.97 -4.50
C HIS A 15 -9.16 12.77 -5.31
N LEU A 16 -9.66 11.56 -5.01
CA LEU A 16 -9.29 10.34 -5.69
C LEU A 16 -9.65 10.38 -7.19
N LYS A 17 -10.81 10.93 -7.54
CA LYS A 17 -11.21 11.15 -8.95
C LYS A 17 -10.31 12.14 -9.68
N ALA A 18 -9.79 13.14 -8.97
CA ALA A 18 -8.83 14.08 -9.52
C ALA A 18 -7.42 13.46 -9.68
N CYS A 19 -7.13 12.38 -8.95
CA CYS A 19 -5.90 11.60 -9.04
C CYS A 19 -6.06 10.49 -10.08
N ASN A 20 -5.58 10.70 -11.30
CA ASN A 20 -5.92 9.89 -12.48
C ASN A 20 -5.37 8.44 -12.47
N HIS A 21 -4.56 8.01 -11.49
CA HIS A 21 -3.79 6.74 -11.59
C HIS A 21 -3.71 5.91 -10.30
N TYR A 22 -4.76 5.88 -9.50
CA TYR A 22 -4.76 5.11 -8.25
C TYR A 22 -5.20 3.63 -8.42
N ASN A 23 -6.08 3.36 -9.37
CA ASN A 23 -6.68 2.03 -9.53
C ASN A 23 -6.00 1.27 -10.67
N LEU A 24 -4.95 0.52 -10.35
CA LEU A 24 -4.25 -0.31 -11.31
C LEU A 24 -4.98 -1.66 -11.47
N PRO A 25 -5.19 -2.15 -12.71
CA PRO A 25 -5.82 -3.46 -12.91
C PRO A 25 -4.96 -4.59 -12.34
N PRO A 26 -5.57 -5.70 -11.88
CA PRO A 26 -4.84 -6.85 -11.31
C PRO A 26 -3.70 -7.34 -12.20
N THR A 27 -3.89 -7.33 -13.51
CA THR A 27 -2.89 -7.78 -14.49
C THR A 27 -1.56 -7.03 -14.45
N LYS A 28 -1.56 -5.77 -13.98
CA LYS A 28 -0.30 -5.02 -13.77
C LYS A 28 0.47 -5.55 -12.57
N TRP A 29 -0.24 -5.99 -11.53
CA TRP A 29 0.35 -6.59 -10.34
C TRP A 29 0.80 -8.03 -10.61
N ASP A 30 0.01 -8.80 -11.37
CA ASP A 30 0.37 -10.17 -11.79
C ASP A 30 1.75 -10.19 -12.45
N LYS A 31 1.99 -9.26 -13.37
CA LYS A 31 3.30 -9.14 -14.06
C LYS A 31 4.46 -8.79 -13.13
N LYS A 32 4.19 -8.06 -12.05
CA LYS A 32 5.21 -7.64 -11.09
C LYS A 32 5.43 -8.64 -9.96
N ALA A 33 4.50 -9.56 -9.73
CA ALA A 33 4.48 -10.44 -8.57
C ALA A 33 5.79 -11.22 -8.38
N PRO A 34 6.40 -11.88 -9.41
CA PRO A 34 7.64 -12.62 -9.22
C PRO A 34 8.81 -11.75 -8.76
N LYS A 35 9.02 -10.59 -9.40
CA LYS A 35 10.09 -9.66 -9.02
C LYS A 35 9.87 -9.04 -7.64
N MET A 36 8.61 -8.75 -7.30
CA MET A 36 8.27 -8.26 -5.97
C MET A 36 8.50 -9.33 -4.90
N ALA A 37 8.14 -10.57 -5.17
CA ALA A 37 8.39 -11.68 -4.25
C ALA A 37 9.89 -11.85 -3.96
N GLU A 38 10.71 -11.86 -4.99
CA GLU A 38 12.17 -11.95 -4.87
C GLU A 38 12.76 -10.82 -4.02
N ASN A 39 12.25 -9.60 -4.19
CA ASN A 39 12.79 -8.40 -3.53
C ASN A 39 12.24 -8.15 -2.12
N LEU A 40 11.07 -8.70 -1.77
CA LEU A 40 10.38 -8.34 -0.54
C LEU A 40 10.21 -9.50 0.45
N VAL A 41 9.94 -10.72 -0.05
CA VAL A 41 9.64 -11.84 0.84
C VAL A 41 10.92 -12.38 1.48
N GLY A 42 10.94 -12.41 2.82
CA GLY A 42 12.10 -12.85 3.59
C GLY A 42 13.29 -11.89 3.55
N LYS A 43 13.13 -10.68 3.02
CA LYS A 43 14.19 -9.66 3.03
C LYS A 43 14.07 -8.77 4.27
N PRO A 44 15.22 -8.37 4.88
CA PRO A 44 15.23 -7.40 5.96
C PRO A 44 14.60 -6.08 5.51
N SER A 45 13.72 -5.52 6.33
CA SER A 45 13.07 -4.25 6.08
C SER A 45 12.67 -3.59 7.39
N ARG A 46 13.21 -2.40 7.63
CA ARG A 46 12.85 -1.60 8.81
C ARG A 46 11.33 -1.34 8.88
N TYR A 47 10.68 -1.16 7.73
CA TYR A 47 9.23 -1.01 7.66
C TYR A 47 8.51 -2.25 8.19
N ASN A 48 8.91 -3.44 7.72
CA ASN A 48 8.30 -4.70 8.13
C ASN A 48 8.52 -4.97 9.62
N GLU A 49 9.74 -4.73 10.11
CA GLU A 49 10.08 -4.92 11.53
C GLU A 49 9.25 -4.04 12.46
N ILE A 50 9.11 -2.74 12.13
CA ILE A 50 8.30 -1.80 12.91
C ILE A 50 6.84 -2.23 12.93
N LEU A 51 6.28 -2.60 11.76
CA LEU A 51 4.87 -2.97 11.65
C LEU A 51 4.58 -4.30 12.37
N LEU A 52 5.39 -5.33 12.17
CA LEU A 52 5.26 -6.60 12.89
C LEU A 52 5.37 -6.42 14.41
N LYS A 53 6.32 -5.59 14.86
CA LYS A 53 6.46 -5.26 16.28
C LYS A 53 5.24 -4.51 16.83
N ALA A 54 4.70 -3.56 16.08
CA ALA A 54 3.51 -2.81 16.49
C ALA A 54 2.26 -3.71 16.58
N MET A 55 2.11 -4.63 15.64
CA MET A 55 1.01 -5.60 15.63
C MET A 55 1.08 -6.56 16.83
N ASN A 56 2.27 -6.94 17.27
CA ASN A 56 2.50 -7.84 18.41
C ASN A 56 1.54 -9.05 18.43
N VAL A 57 1.46 -9.74 17.29
CA VAL A 57 0.55 -10.88 17.10
C VAL A 57 0.97 -12.04 18.00
N GLN A 58 0.00 -12.63 18.71
CA GLN A 58 0.23 -13.74 19.63
C GLN A 58 0.08 -15.10 18.94
N PRO A 59 0.73 -16.17 19.45
CA PRO A 59 0.69 -17.50 18.82
C PRO A 59 -0.71 -18.11 18.66
N ASN A 60 -1.66 -17.71 19.47
CA ASN A 60 -3.05 -18.18 19.43
C ASN A 60 -3.99 -17.26 18.61
N GLU A 61 -3.47 -16.20 18.01
CA GLU A 61 -4.27 -15.26 17.23
C GLU A 61 -4.31 -15.64 15.75
N THR A 62 -5.38 -15.22 15.10
CA THR A 62 -5.55 -15.28 13.64
C THR A 62 -5.35 -13.90 13.02
N VAL A 63 -4.79 -13.86 11.80
CA VAL A 63 -4.55 -12.62 11.06
C VAL A 63 -5.24 -12.65 9.71
N LEU A 64 -5.89 -11.55 9.32
CA LEU A 64 -6.32 -11.30 7.94
C LEU A 64 -5.45 -10.19 7.35
N ASP A 65 -4.63 -10.54 6.36
CA ASP A 65 -3.78 -9.61 5.62
C ASP A 65 -4.44 -9.24 4.29
N ILE A 66 -4.85 -7.98 4.15
CA ILE A 66 -5.65 -7.47 3.04
C ILE A 66 -4.75 -6.70 2.06
N GLY A 67 -4.76 -7.11 0.79
CA GLY A 67 -3.76 -6.69 -0.18
C GLY A 67 -2.39 -7.25 0.20
N CYS A 68 -2.35 -8.54 0.49
CA CYS A 68 -1.18 -9.22 1.06
C CYS A 68 0.03 -9.23 0.11
N GLY A 69 -0.18 -8.89 -1.18
CA GLY A 69 0.86 -8.94 -2.19
C GLY A 69 1.50 -10.33 -2.29
N PRO A 70 2.81 -10.42 -2.54
CA PRO A 70 3.48 -11.70 -2.70
C PRO A 70 3.76 -12.44 -1.37
N GLY A 71 3.16 -11.97 -0.25
CA GLY A 71 3.29 -12.62 1.05
C GLY A 71 4.34 -12.02 1.98
N THR A 72 4.68 -10.76 1.81
CA THR A 72 5.70 -10.06 2.63
C THR A 72 5.43 -10.16 4.12
N PHE A 73 4.17 -10.05 4.55
CA PHE A 73 3.75 -10.22 5.94
C PHE A 73 3.15 -11.61 6.21
N VAL A 74 2.49 -12.23 5.23
CA VAL A 74 1.87 -13.55 5.36
C VAL A 74 2.85 -14.60 5.86
N ILE A 75 4.04 -14.67 5.24
CA ILE A 75 5.03 -15.71 5.56
C ILE A 75 5.57 -15.58 7.00
N PRO A 76 6.10 -14.41 7.45
CA PRO A 76 6.56 -14.27 8.83
C PRO A 76 5.44 -14.37 9.86
N LEU A 77 4.21 -13.93 9.55
CA LEU A 77 3.07 -14.08 10.44
C LEU A 77 2.65 -15.54 10.61
N ALA A 78 2.61 -16.32 9.52
CA ALA A 78 2.25 -17.74 9.58
C ALA A 78 3.23 -18.58 10.40
N GLN A 79 4.47 -18.13 10.55
CA GLN A 79 5.49 -18.80 11.39
C GLN A 79 5.27 -18.57 12.89
N GLN A 80 4.45 -17.58 13.29
CA GLN A 80 4.32 -17.18 14.69
C GLN A 80 2.90 -17.15 15.22
N CYS A 81 1.86 -17.21 14.36
CA CYS A 81 0.46 -17.13 14.77
C CYS A 81 -0.32 -18.42 14.44
N HIS A 82 -1.58 -18.49 14.90
CA HIS A 82 -2.42 -19.65 14.71
C HIS A 82 -2.76 -19.88 13.23
N ALA A 83 -3.23 -18.83 12.53
CA ALA A 83 -3.56 -18.92 11.10
C ALA A 83 -3.51 -17.53 10.44
N VAL A 84 -3.23 -17.51 9.12
CA VAL A 84 -3.24 -16.32 8.29
C VAL A 84 -4.23 -16.50 7.13
N TYR A 85 -5.11 -15.54 6.96
CA TYR A 85 -5.95 -15.38 5.79
C TYR A 85 -5.30 -14.31 4.90
N ALA A 86 -4.83 -14.71 3.73
CA ALA A 86 -4.11 -13.86 2.79
C ALA A 86 -5.06 -13.45 1.66
N LEU A 87 -5.50 -12.20 1.66
CA LEU A 87 -6.45 -11.66 0.70
C LEU A 87 -5.74 -10.73 -0.27
N ASP A 88 -5.87 -11.01 -1.57
CA ASP A 88 -5.41 -10.12 -2.65
C ASP A 88 -6.30 -10.28 -3.89
N TYR A 89 -6.40 -9.21 -4.67
CA TYR A 89 -7.18 -9.22 -5.91
C TYR A 89 -6.35 -9.65 -7.13
N SER A 90 -5.03 -9.75 -7.00
CA SER A 90 -4.10 -10.24 -8.01
C SER A 90 -3.85 -11.73 -7.80
N GLN A 91 -4.24 -12.54 -8.78
CA GLN A 91 -3.96 -13.98 -8.75
C GLN A 91 -2.45 -14.23 -8.74
N GLY A 92 -1.67 -13.48 -9.51
CA GLY A 92 -0.22 -13.62 -9.55
C GLY A 92 0.44 -13.36 -8.19
N MET A 93 -0.11 -12.46 -7.36
CA MET A 93 0.36 -12.26 -5.98
C MET A 93 0.06 -13.47 -5.12
N LEU A 94 -1.15 -14.01 -5.18
CA LEU A 94 -1.53 -15.20 -4.43
C LEU A 94 -0.74 -16.44 -4.86
N ASP A 95 -0.40 -16.57 -6.14
CA ASP A 95 0.46 -17.65 -6.64
C ASP A 95 1.86 -17.59 -6.01
N MET A 96 2.40 -16.39 -5.78
CA MET A 96 3.66 -16.22 -5.04
C MET A 96 3.51 -16.66 -3.58
N VAL A 97 2.42 -16.25 -2.91
CA VAL A 97 2.14 -16.71 -1.54
C VAL A 97 2.08 -18.23 -1.49
N GLN A 98 1.40 -18.87 -2.44
CA GLN A 98 1.31 -20.33 -2.52
C GLN A 98 2.69 -20.99 -2.67
N GLN A 99 3.55 -20.48 -3.55
CA GLN A 99 4.91 -20.99 -3.72
C GLN A 99 5.75 -20.88 -2.44
N TYR A 100 5.68 -19.75 -1.74
CA TYR A 100 6.41 -19.57 -0.48
C TYR A 100 5.82 -20.40 0.66
N LYS A 101 4.50 -20.57 0.72
CA LYS A 101 3.79 -21.47 1.63
C LYS A 101 4.31 -22.90 1.49
N GLU A 102 4.40 -23.41 0.27
CA GLU A 102 4.93 -24.73 -0.03
C GLU A 102 6.42 -24.86 0.34
N LYS A 103 7.22 -23.88 -0.12
CA LYS A 103 8.66 -23.84 0.16
C LYS A 103 8.99 -23.88 1.64
N HIS A 104 8.19 -23.21 2.48
CA HIS A 104 8.38 -23.14 3.93
C HIS A 104 7.52 -24.14 4.70
N GLN A 105 6.77 -25.01 4.01
CA GLN A 105 5.89 -26.05 4.60
C GLN A 105 4.86 -25.46 5.60
N LEU A 106 4.32 -24.29 5.30
CA LEU A 106 3.34 -23.61 6.13
C LEU A 106 1.91 -24.10 5.79
N ASN A 107 1.24 -24.71 6.76
CA ASN A 107 -0.08 -25.32 6.56
C ASN A 107 -1.24 -24.46 7.08
N ASN A 108 -0.93 -23.31 7.71
CA ASN A 108 -1.87 -22.41 8.37
C ASN A 108 -2.15 -21.13 7.57
N ILE A 109 -1.97 -21.15 6.24
CA ILE A 109 -2.29 -20.03 5.34
C ILE A 109 -3.48 -20.41 4.44
N THR A 110 -4.51 -19.57 4.42
CA THR A 110 -5.64 -19.66 3.49
C THR A 110 -5.60 -18.49 2.53
N LEU A 111 -5.65 -18.76 1.22
CA LEU A 111 -5.66 -17.74 0.18
C LEU A 111 -7.08 -17.33 -0.16
N LEU A 112 -7.34 -16.02 -0.28
CA LEU A 112 -8.62 -15.43 -0.60
C LEU A 112 -8.46 -14.49 -1.80
N HIS A 113 -8.94 -14.91 -2.96
CA HIS A 113 -8.90 -14.09 -4.18
C HIS A 113 -10.08 -13.11 -4.17
N LYS A 114 -9.88 -11.94 -3.61
CA LYS A 114 -10.90 -10.89 -3.44
C LYS A 114 -10.28 -9.50 -3.52
N SER A 115 -11.10 -8.55 -3.92
CA SER A 115 -10.81 -7.10 -3.89
C SER A 115 -11.56 -6.40 -2.75
N TRP A 116 -11.24 -5.14 -2.52
CA TRP A 116 -12.01 -4.29 -1.62
C TRP A 116 -13.46 -4.09 -2.08
N SER A 117 -13.73 -4.08 -3.39
CA SER A 117 -15.06 -3.87 -3.95
C SER A 117 -15.94 -5.13 -3.96
N ASP A 118 -15.38 -6.32 -3.68
CA ASP A 118 -16.14 -7.56 -3.65
C ASP A 118 -17.01 -7.66 -2.39
N ASN A 119 -17.99 -8.58 -2.45
CA ASN A 119 -18.70 -9.02 -1.25
C ASN A 119 -17.77 -9.89 -0.37
N TRP A 120 -17.77 -9.61 0.94
CA TRP A 120 -16.93 -10.29 1.93
C TRP A 120 -17.69 -11.18 2.89
N ASP A 121 -18.91 -11.63 2.56
CA ASP A 121 -19.70 -12.48 3.45
C ASP A 121 -18.96 -13.79 3.82
N ASP A 122 -18.21 -14.33 2.86
CA ASP A 122 -17.38 -15.54 2.99
C ASP A 122 -15.96 -15.28 3.51
N VAL A 123 -15.54 -14.02 3.69
CA VAL A 123 -14.25 -13.69 4.31
C VAL A 123 -14.32 -13.93 5.81
N PRO A 124 -13.44 -14.76 6.40
CA PRO A 124 -13.48 -15.06 7.81
C PRO A 124 -13.12 -13.84 8.68
N GLN A 125 -13.65 -13.81 9.89
CA GLN A 125 -13.18 -12.90 10.92
C GLN A 125 -11.81 -13.34 11.45
N ALA A 126 -10.97 -12.36 11.80
CA ALA A 126 -9.66 -12.61 12.39
C ALA A 126 -9.44 -11.74 13.64
N ASP A 127 -8.56 -12.19 14.55
CA ASP A 127 -8.21 -11.43 15.74
C ASP A 127 -7.52 -10.10 15.38
N VAL A 128 -6.67 -10.13 14.38
CA VAL A 128 -5.90 -8.97 13.90
C VAL A 128 -6.12 -8.79 12.41
N ILE A 129 -6.45 -7.58 11.99
CA ILE A 129 -6.52 -7.19 10.58
C ILE A 129 -5.30 -6.36 10.24
N LEU A 130 -4.68 -6.66 9.12
CA LEU A 130 -3.63 -5.88 8.51
C LEU A 130 -4.06 -5.42 7.10
N ALA A 131 -3.85 -4.14 6.78
CA ALA A 131 -3.89 -3.64 5.41
C ALA A 131 -2.68 -2.73 5.18
N SER A 132 -1.60 -3.33 4.70
CA SER A 132 -0.31 -2.65 4.54
C SER A 132 -0.15 -2.14 3.11
N ARG A 133 -0.15 -0.81 2.92
CA ARG A 133 0.01 -0.15 1.62
C ARG A 133 -1.07 -0.54 0.59
N SER A 134 -2.24 -0.91 1.06
CA SER A 134 -3.40 -1.35 0.27
C SER A 134 -4.70 -0.57 0.58
N THR A 135 -4.56 0.65 1.14
CA THR A 135 -5.68 1.47 1.63
C THR A 135 -6.11 2.59 0.68
N LEU A 136 -5.61 2.63 -0.55
CA LEU A 136 -6.17 3.48 -1.60
C LEU A 136 -7.37 2.74 -2.22
N VAL A 137 -8.53 3.01 -1.67
CA VAL A 137 -9.81 2.36 -2.01
C VAL A 137 -10.77 3.38 -2.63
N ASP A 138 -11.85 2.92 -3.27
CA ASP A 138 -12.84 3.81 -3.87
C ASP A 138 -13.74 4.48 -2.82
N ASP A 139 -13.95 3.83 -1.67
CA ASP A 139 -14.86 4.27 -0.62
C ASP A 139 -14.30 3.95 0.77
N LEU A 140 -14.06 5.01 1.58
CA LEU A 140 -13.55 4.84 2.95
C LEU A 140 -14.61 4.26 3.89
N ASP A 141 -15.89 4.53 3.65
CA ASP A 141 -16.95 4.01 4.50
C ASP A 141 -17.11 2.51 4.36
N ASP A 142 -17.15 1.99 3.12
CA ASP A 142 -17.17 0.56 2.84
C ASP A 142 -15.93 -0.13 3.41
N MET A 143 -14.76 0.46 3.23
CA MET A 143 -13.51 -0.08 3.80
C MET A 143 -13.59 -0.18 5.32
N ILE A 144 -14.01 0.89 6.01
CA ILE A 144 -14.08 0.91 7.48
C ILE A 144 -15.11 -0.11 7.98
N GLU A 145 -16.26 -0.22 7.33
CA GLU A 145 -17.29 -1.20 7.68
C GLU A 145 -16.80 -2.64 7.52
N LYS A 146 -16.11 -2.95 6.42
CA LYS A 146 -15.48 -4.26 6.21
C LYS A 146 -14.45 -4.56 7.29
N LEU A 147 -13.56 -3.61 7.60
CA LEU A 147 -12.57 -3.79 8.65
C LEU A 147 -13.21 -4.06 10.01
N GLN A 148 -14.22 -3.27 10.40
CA GLN A 148 -14.95 -3.45 11.67
C GLN A 148 -15.69 -4.78 11.74
N SER A 149 -16.30 -5.21 10.62
CA SER A 149 -17.06 -6.46 10.57
C SER A 149 -16.17 -7.71 10.66
N LYS A 150 -14.91 -7.61 10.22
CA LYS A 150 -13.97 -8.74 10.14
C LYS A 150 -12.96 -8.78 11.29
N ALA A 151 -12.73 -7.67 11.98
CA ALA A 151 -11.82 -7.61 13.11
C ALA A 151 -12.51 -8.08 14.42
N LYS A 152 -11.83 -8.95 15.16
CA LYS A 152 -12.26 -9.36 16.50
C LYS A 152 -11.61 -8.53 17.61
N LYS A 153 -10.38 -8.07 17.40
CA LYS A 153 -9.59 -7.36 18.43
C LYS A 153 -8.96 -6.07 17.94
N ARG A 154 -8.15 -6.13 16.86
CA ARG A 154 -7.29 -5.01 16.44
C ARG A 154 -7.24 -4.88 14.93
N VAL A 155 -7.13 -3.63 14.47
CA VAL A 155 -6.91 -3.30 13.06
C VAL A 155 -5.66 -2.45 12.93
N PHE A 156 -4.82 -2.78 11.95
CA PHE A 156 -3.60 -2.05 11.60
C PHE A 156 -3.63 -1.70 10.11
N LEU A 157 -3.47 -0.42 9.80
CA LEU A 157 -3.43 0.09 8.44
C LEU A 157 -2.17 0.90 8.22
N THR A 158 -1.64 0.88 7.00
CA THR A 158 -0.69 1.90 6.60
C THR A 158 -1.18 2.67 5.40
N SER A 159 -1.15 3.98 5.49
CA SER A 159 -1.63 4.89 4.48
C SER A 159 -0.56 5.89 4.07
N VAL A 160 -0.69 6.47 2.88
CA VAL A 160 0.24 7.45 2.32
C VAL A 160 0.22 8.75 3.12
N THR A 161 1.40 9.35 3.33
CA THR A 161 1.55 10.66 3.97
C THR A 161 1.90 11.75 2.99
N GLN A 162 2.28 11.37 1.77
CA GLN A 162 2.76 12.25 0.72
C GLN A 162 1.88 12.12 -0.51
N ARG A 163 1.81 13.18 -1.30
CA ARG A 163 1.03 13.19 -2.53
C ARG A 163 1.59 12.26 -3.61
N HIS A 164 2.91 12.04 -3.60
CA HIS A 164 3.63 11.28 -4.63
C HIS A 164 4.76 10.45 -4.05
N PHE A 165 5.16 9.41 -4.76
CA PHE A 165 6.35 8.59 -4.45
C PHE A 165 7.54 8.91 -5.37
N LEU A 166 7.37 9.82 -6.31
CA LEU A 166 8.41 10.27 -7.22
C LEU A 166 9.25 11.41 -6.62
N ASP A 167 10.43 11.61 -7.16
CA ASP A 167 11.27 12.77 -6.87
C ASP A 167 10.52 14.05 -7.26
N GLU A 168 10.56 15.08 -6.41
CA GLU A 168 9.93 16.37 -6.70
C GLU A 168 10.47 16.97 -7.99
N GLY A 169 11.78 16.81 -8.28
CA GLY A 169 12.40 17.26 -9.52
C GLY A 169 11.83 16.61 -10.77
N VAL A 170 11.23 15.42 -10.69
CA VAL A 170 10.53 14.81 -11.83
C VAL A 170 9.28 15.63 -12.18
N PHE A 171 8.49 16.03 -11.18
CA PHE A 171 7.28 16.85 -11.40
C PHE A 171 7.64 18.22 -11.98
N GLU A 172 8.66 18.86 -11.42
CA GLU A 172 9.15 20.14 -11.92
C GLU A 172 9.61 20.04 -13.37
N ALA A 173 10.34 18.97 -13.70
CA ALA A 173 10.88 18.77 -15.04
C ALA A 173 9.78 18.56 -16.09
N ILE A 174 8.78 17.71 -15.81
CA ILE A 174 7.70 17.43 -16.77
C ILE A 174 6.60 18.49 -16.76
N GLY A 175 6.61 19.44 -15.81
CA GLY A 175 5.65 20.52 -15.70
C GLY A 175 4.21 20.06 -15.47
N ARG A 176 4.02 18.87 -14.87
CA ARG A 176 2.70 18.32 -14.58
C ARG A 176 2.23 18.78 -13.21
N ASP A 177 1.13 19.53 -13.18
CA ASP A 177 0.41 19.84 -11.95
C ASP A 177 -0.55 18.70 -11.64
N ASP A 178 -0.18 17.87 -10.64
CA ASP A 178 -0.98 16.75 -10.18
C ASP A 178 -1.38 16.96 -8.71
N VAL A 179 -2.65 16.73 -8.41
CA VAL A 179 -3.18 16.84 -7.04
C VAL A 179 -2.57 15.77 -6.12
N GLY A 180 -2.02 14.69 -6.70
CA GLY A 180 -1.44 13.56 -5.97
C GLY A 180 -2.47 12.70 -5.25
N PHE A 181 -1.99 11.74 -4.45
CA PHE A 181 -2.85 10.83 -3.71
C PHE A 181 -3.52 11.53 -2.51
N PRO A 182 -4.79 11.19 -2.20
CA PRO A 182 -5.38 11.57 -0.92
C PRO A 182 -4.61 10.90 0.20
N THR A 183 -4.13 11.72 1.17
CA THR A 183 -3.29 11.22 2.26
C THR A 183 -4.11 10.66 3.42
N TYR A 184 -3.44 10.06 4.38
CA TYR A 184 -4.00 9.45 5.59
C TYR A 184 -4.98 10.36 6.38
N ILE A 185 -4.92 11.68 6.18
CA ILE A 185 -5.76 12.65 6.89
C ILE A 185 -7.25 12.40 6.63
N TYR A 186 -7.64 12.05 5.41
CA TYR A 186 -9.04 11.72 5.11
C TYR A 186 -9.52 10.54 5.94
N LEU A 187 -8.72 9.47 5.98
CA LEU A 187 -9.06 8.26 6.73
C LEU A 187 -9.15 8.53 8.23
N VAL A 188 -8.19 9.24 8.81
CA VAL A 188 -8.18 9.54 10.25
C VAL A 188 -9.40 10.37 10.65
N ASN A 189 -9.74 11.39 9.86
CA ASN A 189 -10.93 12.21 10.12
C ASN A 189 -12.22 11.38 9.96
N ARG A 190 -12.27 10.50 8.96
CA ARG A 190 -13.45 9.65 8.78
C ARG A 190 -13.62 8.63 9.90
N LEU A 191 -12.53 8.02 10.37
CA LEU A 191 -12.53 7.15 11.56
C LEU A 191 -13.08 7.91 12.78
N TYR A 192 -12.58 9.12 13.02
CA TYR A 192 -13.07 9.96 14.12
C TYR A 192 -14.58 10.23 14.02
N GLN A 193 -15.10 10.57 12.84
CA GLN A 193 -16.53 10.78 12.62
C GLN A 193 -17.39 9.53 12.88
N LYS A 194 -16.81 8.33 12.67
CA LYS A 194 -17.46 7.05 12.99
C LYS A 194 -17.28 6.63 14.46
N GLY A 195 -16.70 7.50 15.31
CA GLY A 195 -16.47 7.22 16.72
C GLY A 195 -15.27 6.32 17.00
N ILE A 196 -14.41 6.09 16.00
CA ILE A 196 -13.21 5.26 16.12
C ILE A 196 -12.03 6.16 16.44
N HIS A 197 -11.51 6.06 17.68
CA HIS A 197 -10.34 6.80 18.13
C HIS A 197 -9.06 6.05 17.82
N ALA A 198 -8.60 6.16 16.58
CA ALA A 198 -7.41 5.48 16.11
C ALA A 198 -6.13 6.14 16.62
N ASN A 199 -5.14 5.32 16.92
CA ASN A 199 -3.76 5.77 17.15
C ASN A 199 -3.11 6.03 15.80
N VAL A 200 -2.26 7.05 15.74
CA VAL A 200 -1.49 7.41 14.53
C VAL A 200 -0.03 7.55 14.91
N SER A 201 0.81 6.82 14.21
CA SER A 201 2.27 6.96 14.27
C SER A 201 2.84 6.90 12.86
N PHE A 202 4.15 7.08 12.72
CA PHE A 202 4.76 7.14 11.41
C PHE A 202 5.91 6.15 11.28
N ILE A 203 5.94 5.44 10.17
CA ILE A 203 7.06 4.59 9.78
C ILE A 203 7.86 5.34 8.72
N GLU A 204 9.06 5.76 9.08
CA GLU A 204 9.99 6.36 8.14
C GLU A 204 10.89 5.26 7.56
N THR A 205 10.90 5.17 6.25
CA THR A 205 11.84 4.32 5.53
C THR A 205 12.94 5.19 4.95
N GLU A 206 14.11 4.63 4.80
CA GLU A 206 15.19 5.34 4.11
C GLU A 206 14.71 5.78 2.73
N SER A 207 15.07 7.00 2.34
CA SER A 207 14.83 7.49 0.99
C SER A 207 15.60 6.59 0.03
N GLY A 208 14.89 5.76 -0.73
CA GLY A 208 15.51 4.96 -1.77
C GLY A 208 16.00 5.88 -2.88
N HIS A 209 17.14 5.55 -3.49
CA HIS A 209 17.46 6.09 -4.80
C HIS A 209 16.69 5.30 -5.85
N PHE A 210 16.38 5.95 -6.96
CA PHE A 210 15.89 5.23 -8.13
C PHE A 210 16.94 4.16 -8.49
N GLN A 211 16.52 2.90 -8.50
CA GLN A 211 17.42 1.76 -8.71
C GLN A 211 17.51 1.32 -10.18
N GLY A 212 16.90 2.08 -11.08
CA GLY A 212 17.06 1.86 -12.51
C GLY A 212 18.39 2.39 -13.02
N GLU A 213 18.99 1.66 -13.93
CA GLU A 213 20.28 2.02 -14.53
C GLU A 213 20.12 2.85 -15.81
N THR A 214 18.91 2.85 -16.38
CA THR A 214 18.61 3.42 -17.70
C THR A 214 17.50 4.47 -17.66
N PHE A 215 17.46 5.32 -18.68
CA PHE A 215 16.33 6.24 -18.89
C PHE A 215 15.00 5.49 -19.05
N GLU A 216 15.02 4.33 -19.70
CA GLU A 216 13.82 3.50 -19.88
C GLU A 216 13.27 3.02 -18.54
N ASP A 217 14.11 2.66 -17.59
CA ASP A 217 13.70 2.32 -16.24
C ASP A 217 13.03 3.50 -15.52
N LEU A 218 13.58 4.71 -15.67
CA LEU A 218 12.98 5.92 -15.12
C LEU A 218 11.61 6.19 -15.77
N LEU A 219 11.53 6.15 -17.09
CA LEU A 219 10.30 6.35 -17.85
C LEU A 219 9.22 5.38 -17.41
N ASN A 220 9.54 4.09 -17.33
CA ASN A 220 8.62 3.05 -16.86
C ASN A 220 8.14 3.30 -15.41
N SER A 221 9.03 3.78 -14.54
CA SER A 221 8.68 4.11 -13.15
C SER A 221 7.74 5.31 -13.07
N VAL A 222 8.00 6.34 -13.87
CA VAL A 222 7.17 7.56 -13.93
C VAL A 222 5.81 7.24 -14.56
N GLU A 223 5.77 6.53 -15.69
CA GLU A 223 4.50 6.13 -16.33
C GLU A 223 3.69 5.15 -15.46
N PHE A 224 4.35 4.34 -14.65
CA PHE A 224 3.64 3.52 -13.65
C PHE A 224 2.92 4.37 -12.60
N SER A 225 3.55 5.48 -12.18
CA SER A 225 3.04 6.34 -11.12
C SER A 225 2.06 7.40 -11.61
N LEU A 226 2.25 7.93 -12.82
CA LEU A 226 1.51 9.07 -13.37
C LEU A 226 0.68 8.72 -14.62
N GLY A 227 0.78 7.49 -15.12
CA GLY A 227 0.21 7.07 -16.40
C GLY A 227 1.05 7.51 -17.59
N ASN A 228 0.49 7.33 -18.78
CA ASN A 228 1.22 7.62 -20.02
C ASN A 228 1.63 9.09 -20.08
N LEU A 229 2.90 9.32 -20.39
CA LEU A 229 3.44 10.63 -20.63
C LEU A 229 3.21 11.07 -22.08
N THR A 230 2.99 12.35 -22.30
CA THR A 230 3.02 12.97 -23.62
C THR A 230 4.44 12.96 -24.15
N GLU A 231 4.62 13.11 -25.48
CA GLU A 231 5.95 13.19 -26.08
C GLU A 231 6.80 14.35 -25.55
N LYS A 232 6.16 15.47 -25.20
CA LYS A 232 6.84 16.59 -24.57
C LYS A 232 7.35 16.22 -23.18
N GLU A 233 6.50 15.64 -22.33
CA GLU A 233 6.89 15.19 -20.99
C GLU A 233 8.01 14.15 -21.03
N LYS A 234 8.01 13.24 -22.01
CA LYS A 234 9.11 12.29 -22.21
C LYS A 234 10.42 12.99 -22.57
N GLN A 235 10.37 14.02 -23.42
CA GLN A 235 11.54 14.81 -23.77
C GLN A 235 12.06 15.58 -22.55
N ASP A 236 11.18 16.22 -21.80
CA ASP A 236 11.53 16.97 -20.60
C ASP A 236 12.12 16.05 -19.52
N LEU A 237 11.55 14.86 -19.33
CA LEU A 237 12.07 13.81 -18.45
C LEU A 237 13.46 13.31 -18.90
N ALA A 238 13.67 13.15 -20.21
CA ALA A 238 14.96 12.75 -20.75
C ALA A 238 16.04 13.80 -20.50
N GLN A 239 15.72 15.08 -20.64
CA GLN A 239 16.64 16.19 -20.31
C GLN A 239 16.98 16.19 -18.81
N PHE A 240 15.99 16.01 -17.94
CA PHE A 240 16.20 15.89 -16.50
C PHE A 240 17.14 14.73 -16.17
N TYR A 241 16.89 13.54 -16.75
CA TYR A 241 17.75 12.37 -16.56
C TYR A 241 19.19 12.64 -16.99
N GLN A 242 19.39 13.21 -18.19
CA GLN A 242 20.72 13.56 -18.72
C GLN A 242 21.45 14.55 -17.82
N GLN A 243 20.75 15.57 -17.31
CA GLN A 243 21.35 16.57 -16.42
C GLN A 243 21.80 15.94 -15.09
N LYS A 244 20.99 15.04 -14.52
CA LYS A 244 21.37 14.27 -13.32
C LYS A 244 22.60 13.40 -13.56
N GLN A 245 22.71 12.76 -14.73
CA GLN A 245 23.90 11.97 -15.11
C GLN A 245 25.16 12.85 -15.28
N ILE A 246 25.06 13.98 -15.95
CA ILE A 246 26.17 14.92 -16.15
C ILE A 246 26.69 15.43 -14.81
N ASN A 247 25.81 15.78 -13.89
CA ASN A 247 26.13 16.30 -12.57
C ASN A 247 26.55 15.22 -11.56
N ASN A 248 26.50 13.94 -11.95
CA ASN A 248 26.68 12.80 -11.04
C ASN A 248 25.74 12.86 -9.81
N GLU A 249 24.51 13.35 -10.00
CA GLU A 249 23.49 13.46 -8.97
C GLU A 249 22.52 12.28 -9.04
N PRO A 250 22.27 11.58 -7.93
CA PRO A 250 21.30 10.51 -7.93
C PRO A 250 19.88 11.07 -8.08
N ILE A 251 19.04 10.38 -8.85
CA ILE A 251 17.60 10.60 -8.82
C ILE A 251 17.08 9.95 -7.52
N LYS A 252 16.51 10.77 -6.66
CA LYS A 252 15.99 10.31 -5.37
C LYS A 252 14.56 9.81 -5.55
N HIS A 253 14.20 8.72 -4.90
CA HIS A 253 12.79 8.52 -4.58
C HIS A 253 12.43 9.48 -3.45
N GLY A 254 11.25 10.06 -3.51
CA GLY A 254 10.72 10.85 -2.40
C GLY A 254 10.79 10.05 -1.09
N GLN A 255 11.04 10.72 0.02
CA GLN A 255 11.11 10.10 1.34
C GLN A 255 9.81 9.33 1.59
N ARG A 256 9.91 8.01 1.75
CA ARG A 256 8.73 7.17 1.97
C ARG A 256 8.42 7.14 3.46
N LYS A 257 7.49 7.97 3.85
CA LYS A 257 6.89 7.97 5.18
C LYS A 257 5.48 7.40 5.07
N TRP A 258 5.16 6.47 5.94
CA TRP A 258 3.82 5.86 6.00
C TRP A 258 3.16 6.21 7.32
N ALA A 259 1.90 6.59 7.31
CA ALA A 259 1.10 6.67 8.51
C ALA A 259 0.67 5.26 8.92
N LEU A 260 1.09 4.80 10.09
CA LEU A 260 0.58 3.62 10.75
C LEU A 260 -0.61 4.04 11.60
N ILE A 261 -1.79 3.54 11.24
CA ILE A 261 -3.07 3.84 11.87
C ILE A 261 -3.59 2.54 12.47
N TRP A 262 -3.95 2.54 13.74
CA TRP A 262 -4.44 1.33 14.37
C TRP A 262 -5.42 1.62 15.51
N TRP A 263 -6.31 0.67 15.78
CA TRP A 263 -7.29 0.74 16.86
C TRP A 263 -7.68 -0.65 17.37
N GLU A 264 -8.25 -0.70 18.56
CA GLU A 264 -8.89 -1.88 19.11
C GLU A 264 -10.38 -1.85 18.78
N VAL A 265 -10.93 -2.99 18.37
CA VAL A 265 -12.36 -3.17 18.11
C VAL A 265 -13.05 -3.44 19.46
N GLN A 266 -14.10 -2.67 19.73
CA GLN A 266 -14.91 -2.80 20.95
C GLN A 266 -16.03 -3.81 20.76
#